data_2288076d4a713abb04a8baf9f00a4de5
#
_entry.id   2288076d4a713abb04a8baf9f00a4de5
#
_cell.length_a   1.000
_cell.length_b   1.000
_cell.length_c   1.000
_cell.angle_alpha   90.00
_cell.angle_beta   90.00
_cell.angle_gamma   90.00
#
_symmetry.space_group_name_H-M   'P 1'
#
loop_
_entity.id
_entity.type
_entity.pdbx_description
1 polymer ?
#
loop_
_entity_poly.entity_id
_entity_poly.type
_entity_poly.pdbx_seq_one_letter_code
_entity_poly.pdbx_strand_id
1 'polypeptide(L)'
;MNQWKNDLSISRNLFINFVWPNIKIWFPPESKLIQVEEVQDSYAELLDKEAGIDYLIKDKVGLRPISARVQQNYEFKTLTIREKRSSGVKTEFEKLVKRVNSNYLHPWIHIQAYIKFNKLIRAYGVETRDLVHLLDFKDDNVWYREINKNDGNIFLVFKISGLENYGIKIMKFEKSNHP
;
A
#
# COMPACT_ATOMS: atom_id res chain seq x y z
N MET A 1 2.37 -2.73 -26.78
CA MET A 1 1.99 -3.40 -25.51
C MET A 1 2.10 -2.35 -24.40
N ASN A 2 1.05 -2.09 -23.63
CA ASN A 2 1.03 -0.95 -22.68
C ASN A 2 1.96 -1.22 -21.49
N GLN A 3 3.03 -0.45 -21.37
CA GLN A 3 4.05 -0.56 -20.31
C GLN A 3 3.46 -0.61 -18.90
N TRP A 4 2.42 0.19 -18.63
CA TRP A 4 1.78 0.22 -17.31
C TRP A 4 1.07 -1.10 -16.93
N LYS A 5 0.51 -1.85 -17.91
CA LYS A 5 -0.08 -3.17 -17.63
C LYS A 5 0.99 -4.19 -17.26
N ASN A 6 2.16 -4.09 -17.86
CA ASN A 6 3.29 -4.94 -17.54
C ASN A 6 3.82 -4.64 -16.13
N ASP A 7 3.99 -3.37 -15.78
CA ASP A 7 4.45 -2.93 -14.47
C ASP A 7 3.49 -3.37 -13.34
N LEU A 8 2.17 -3.30 -13.61
CA LEU A 8 1.15 -3.74 -12.66
C LEU A 8 1.21 -5.26 -12.44
N SER A 9 1.33 -6.04 -13.52
CA SER A 9 1.47 -7.50 -13.45
C SER A 9 2.73 -7.91 -12.70
N ILE A 10 3.85 -7.23 -12.93
CA ILE A 10 5.10 -7.48 -12.20
C ILE A 10 4.92 -7.20 -10.71
N SER A 11 4.37 -6.05 -10.34
CA SER A 11 4.15 -5.67 -8.93
C SER A 11 3.27 -6.68 -8.19
N ARG A 12 2.20 -7.19 -8.85
CA ARG A 12 1.32 -8.22 -8.31
C ARG A 12 2.04 -9.55 -8.09
N ASN A 13 2.76 -10.01 -9.09
CA ASN A 13 3.54 -11.25 -8.98
C ASN A 13 4.57 -11.18 -7.84
N LEU A 14 5.22 -10.04 -7.67
CA LEU A 14 6.15 -9.82 -6.58
C LEU A 14 5.44 -9.83 -5.22
N PHE A 15 4.28 -9.21 -5.11
CA PHE A 15 3.50 -9.22 -3.87
C PHE A 15 3.10 -10.64 -3.49
N ILE A 16 2.52 -11.40 -4.41
CA ILE A 16 2.03 -12.76 -4.15
C ILE A 16 3.18 -13.71 -3.79
N ASN A 17 4.27 -13.68 -4.55
CA ASN A 17 5.33 -14.66 -4.43
C ASN A 17 6.36 -14.33 -3.34
N PHE A 18 6.61 -13.05 -3.05
CA PHE A 18 7.70 -12.65 -2.15
C PHE A 18 7.23 -11.85 -0.94
N VAL A 19 6.11 -11.13 -1.02
CA VAL A 19 5.62 -10.31 0.09
C VAL A 19 4.64 -11.10 0.95
N TRP A 20 3.55 -11.56 0.36
CA TRP A 20 2.48 -12.24 1.09
C TRP A 20 2.93 -13.42 1.96
N PRO A 21 3.79 -14.33 1.52
CA PRO A 21 4.25 -15.45 2.36
C PRO A 21 4.94 -15.00 3.66
N ASN A 22 5.59 -13.84 3.64
CA ASN A 22 6.32 -13.29 4.78
C ASN A 22 5.45 -12.47 5.74
N ILE A 23 4.46 -11.75 5.21
CA ILE A 23 3.58 -10.89 6.01
C ILE A 23 2.28 -11.59 6.42
N LYS A 24 2.01 -12.79 5.95
CA LYS A 24 0.82 -13.57 6.31
C LYS A 24 0.65 -13.73 7.82
N ILE A 25 1.74 -13.73 8.57
CA ILE A 25 1.74 -13.77 10.05
C ILE A 25 1.06 -12.56 10.71
N TRP A 26 0.86 -11.46 9.98
CA TRP A 26 0.14 -10.28 10.49
C TRP A 26 -1.37 -10.52 10.60
N PHE A 27 -1.85 -11.59 9.99
CA PHE A 27 -3.27 -11.94 9.83
C PHE A 27 -3.55 -13.29 10.49
N PRO A 28 -4.81 -13.63 10.78
CA PRO A 28 -5.18 -14.95 11.29
C PRO A 28 -4.59 -16.08 10.42
N PRO A 29 -4.17 -17.20 11.01
CA PRO A 29 -3.46 -18.27 10.29
C PRO A 29 -4.20 -18.83 9.07
N GLU A 30 -5.55 -18.87 9.12
CA GLU A 30 -6.41 -19.33 8.04
C GLU A 30 -6.64 -18.30 6.92
N SER A 31 -6.08 -17.10 7.04
CA SER A 31 -6.30 -16.02 6.08
C SER A 31 -5.84 -16.40 4.68
N LYS A 32 -6.68 -16.09 3.70
CA LYS A 32 -6.43 -16.27 2.27
C LYS A 32 -6.39 -14.92 1.58
N LEU A 33 -5.40 -14.75 0.69
CA LEU A 33 -5.32 -13.60 -0.20
C LEU A 33 -6.16 -13.88 -1.44
N ILE A 34 -6.99 -12.92 -1.81
CA ILE A 34 -7.79 -12.94 -3.05
C ILE A 34 -7.38 -11.70 -3.84
N GLN A 35 -7.01 -11.88 -5.10
CA GLN A 35 -6.74 -10.76 -6.01
C GLN A 35 -8.07 -10.14 -6.42
N VAL A 36 -8.11 -8.82 -6.53
CA VAL A 36 -9.35 -8.12 -6.91
C VAL A 36 -9.83 -8.57 -8.29
N GLU A 37 -8.92 -8.89 -9.20
CA GLU A 37 -9.25 -9.38 -10.55
C GLU A 37 -9.88 -10.79 -10.57
N GLU A 38 -9.74 -11.57 -9.51
CA GLU A 38 -10.41 -12.86 -9.34
C GLU A 38 -11.88 -12.71 -8.92
N VAL A 39 -12.29 -11.49 -8.57
CA VAL A 39 -13.68 -11.14 -8.28
C VAL A 39 -14.39 -10.85 -9.61
N GLN A 40 -15.71 -11.05 -9.67
CA GLN A 40 -16.49 -10.76 -10.89
C GLN A 40 -16.22 -9.36 -11.44
N ASP A 41 -16.09 -9.22 -12.76
CA ASP A 41 -15.59 -8.05 -13.47
C ASP A 41 -16.17 -6.70 -13.00
N SER A 42 -17.49 -6.61 -12.77
CA SER A 42 -18.13 -5.37 -12.32
C SER A 42 -17.68 -4.91 -10.92
N TYR A 43 -17.41 -5.85 -10.02
CA TYR A 43 -16.91 -5.55 -8.68
C TYR A 43 -15.42 -5.28 -8.67
N ALA A 44 -14.64 -5.98 -9.49
CA ALA A 44 -13.20 -5.76 -9.63
C ALA A 44 -12.90 -4.31 -10.05
N GLU A 45 -13.63 -3.79 -11.03
CA GLU A 45 -13.49 -2.41 -11.47
C GLU A 45 -13.81 -1.39 -10.37
N LEU A 46 -14.89 -1.61 -9.61
CA LEU A 46 -15.24 -0.76 -8.46
C LEU A 46 -14.17 -0.79 -7.37
N LEU A 47 -13.66 -1.96 -7.04
CA LEU A 47 -12.67 -2.15 -5.98
C LEU A 47 -11.34 -1.50 -6.35
N ASP A 48 -10.80 -1.78 -7.53
CA ASP A 48 -9.51 -1.25 -7.98
C ASP A 48 -9.61 0.24 -8.36
N LYS A 49 -10.45 0.56 -9.36
CA LYS A 49 -10.46 1.91 -9.94
C LYS A 49 -11.04 2.96 -9.00
N GLU A 50 -12.10 2.62 -8.27
CA GLU A 50 -12.78 3.59 -7.41
C GLU A 50 -12.30 3.56 -5.95
N ALA A 51 -11.99 2.39 -5.40
CA ALA A 51 -11.61 2.26 -4.00
C ALA A 51 -10.10 2.14 -3.76
N GLY A 52 -9.30 1.86 -4.80
CA GLY A 52 -7.85 1.66 -4.66
C GLY A 52 -7.50 0.42 -3.85
N ILE A 53 -8.31 -0.64 -4.00
CA ILE A 53 -8.12 -1.93 -3.34
C ILE A 53 -7.45 -2.88 -4.32
N ASP A 54 -6.29 -3.41 -3.95
CA ASP A 54 -5.52 -4.34 -4.78
C ASP A 54 -5.84 -5.81 -4.45
N TYR A 55 -6.11 -6.08 -3.15
CA TYR A 55 -6.39 -7.44 -2.66
C TYR A 55 -7.46 -7.43 -1.58
N LEU A 56 -8.09 -8.59 -1.40
CA LEU A 56 -8.97 -8.88 -0.27
C LEU A 56 -8.32 -9.99 0.57
N ILE A 57 -8.31 -9.81 1.89
CA ILE A 57 -7.93 -10.86 2.83
C ILE A 57 -9.21 -11.47 3.37
N LYS A 58 -9.43 -12.75 3.06
CA LYS A 58 -10.55 -13.55 3.57
C LYS A 58 -10.12 -14.30 4.80
N ASP A 59 -10.81 -14.10 5.91
CA ASP A 59 -10.67 -14.87 7.15
C ASP A 59 -12.05 -15.30 7.67
N LYS A 60 -12.13 -15.82 8.90
CA LYS A 60 -13.39 -16.27 9.52
C LYS A 60 -14.36 -15.11 9.81
N VAL A 61 -13.85 -13.90 9.96
CA VAL A 61 -14.64 -12.71 10.28
C VAL A 61 -15.25 -12.10 9.03
N GLY A 62 -14.58 -12.25 7.86
CA GLY A 62 -15.07 -11.71 6.60
C GLY A 62 -13.97 -11.36 5.60
N LEU A 63 -14.23 -10.32 4.81
CA LEU A 63 -13.33 -9.80 3.79
C LEU A 63 -12.75 -8.45 4.24
N ARG A 64 -11.44 -8.34 4.25
CA ARG A 64 -10.71 -7.11 4.59
C ARG A 64 -9.96 -6.59 3.37
N PRO A 65 -10.31 -5.41 2.86
CA PRO A 65 -9.63 -4.83 1.71
C PRO A 65 -8.26 -4.29 2.09
N ILE A 66 -7.26 -4.49 1.22
CA ILE A 66 -5.92 -3.91 1.37
C ILE A 66 -5.48 -3.24 0.08
N SER A 67 -4.64 -2.22 0.21
CA SER A 67 -3.82 -1.71 -0.89
C SER A 67 -2.37 -2.10 -0.67
N ALA A 68 -1.64 -2.36 -1.75
CA ALA A 68 -0.26 -2.81 -1.67
C ALA A 68 0.62 -2.14 -2.73
N ARG A 69 1.76 -1.64 -2.29
CA ARG A 69 2.79 -1.09 -3.15
C ARG A 69 4.09 -1.84 -2.98
N VAL A 70 4.64 -2.34 -4.07
CA VAL A 70 5.92 -3.05 -4.08
C VAL A 70 6.96 -2.22 -4.81
N GLN A 71 8.10 -1.98 -4.18
CA GLN A 71 9.25 -1.32 -4.78
C GLN A 71 10.43 -2.28 -4.84
N GLN A 72 11.10 -2.30 -6.00
CA GLN A 72 12.30 -3.11 -6.21
C GLN A 72 13.56 -2.28 -6.06
N ASN A 73 14.62 -2.92 -5.57
CA ASN A 73 15.98 -2.35 -5.47
C ASN A 73 16.12 -1.14 -4.54
N TYR A 74 15.13 -0.89 -3.68
CA TYR A 74 15.16 0.15 -2.66
C TYR A 74 14.99 -0.46 -1.26
N GLU A 75 15.48 0.26 -0.24
CA GLU A 75 15.44 -0.18 1.16
C GLU A 75 15.03 0.97 2.09
N PHE A 76 14.01 1.74 1.70
CA PHE A 76 13.58 2.88 2.51
C PHE A 76 12.79 2.43 3.75
N LYS A 77 12.88 3.23 4.81
CA LYS A 77 12.02 3.14 6.00
C LYS A 77 10.86 4.14 5.88
N THR A 78 10.12 4.01 4.79
CA THR A 78 9.00 4.91 4.47
C THR A 78 7.82 4.12 3.92
N LEU A 79 6.67 4.77 3.93
CA LEU A 79 5.46 4.34 3.25
C LEU A 79 5.05 5.47 2.33
N THR A 80 4.61 5.16 1.11
CA THR A 80 4.32 6.18 0.10
C THR A 80 2.91 6.03 -0.47
N ILE A 81 2.21 7.14 -0.60
CA ILE A 81 0.92 7.22 -1.30
C ILE A 81 1.06 8.23 -2.43
N ARG A 82 0.62 7.87 -3.63
CA ARG A 82 0.67 8.80 -4.76
C ARG A 82 -0.41 9.85 -4.62
N GLU A 83 0.01 11.13 -4.45
CA GLU A 83 -0.89 12.28 -4.30
C GLU A 83 -1.35 12.82 -5.66
N LYS A 84 -0.46 12.92 -6.64
CA LYS A 84 -0.78 13.50 -7.95
C LYS A 84 -0.07 12.76 -9.08
N ARG A 85 -0.78 12.56 -10.18
CA ARG A 85 -0.21 12.07 -11.45
C ARG A 85 -0.04 13.24 -12.41
N SER A 86 1.06 13.24 -13.17
CA SER A 86 1.27 14.20 -14.25
C SER A 86 0.18 14.11 -15.33
N SER A 87 -0.42 12.93 -15.52
CA SER A 87 -1.50 12.68 -16.48
C SER A 87 -2.90 13.21 -16.07
N GLY A 88 -3.06 13.74 -14.85
CA GLY A 88 -4.36 14.19 -14.33
C GLY A 88 -5.36 13.09 -13.94
N VAL A 89 -4.99 11.81 -14.09
CA VAL A 89 -5.84 10.68 -13.64
C VAL A 89 -5.88 10.64 -12.12
N LYS A 90 -7.07 10.41 -11.53
CA LYS A 90 -7.27 10.27 -10.07
C LYS A 90 -6.25 9.32 -9.45
N THR A 91 -5.69 9.74 -8.34
CA THR A 91 -4.65 9.00 -7.62
C THR A 91 -5.22 8.18 -6.47
N GLU A 92 -4.36 7.33 -5.90
CA GLU A 92 -4.65 6.62 -4.66
C GLU A 92 -5.08 7.57 -3.53
N PHE A 93 -4.38 8.70 -3.39
CA PHE A 93 -4.65 9.71 -2.38
C PHE A 93 -6.06 10.31 -2.48
N GLU A 94 -6.45 10.77 -3.68
CA GLU A 94 -7.78 11.37 -3.88
C GLU A 94 -8.90 10.36 -3.59
N LYS A 95 -8.69 9.10 -3.97
CA LYS A 95 -9.63 8.02 -3.68
C LYS A 95 -9.71 7.75 -2.17
N LEU A 96 -8.57 7.63 -1.49
CA LEU A 96 -8.49 7.29 -0.06
C LEU A 96 -9.09 8.38 0.82
N VAL A 97 -8.68 9.63 0.67
CA VAL A 97 -9.16 10.74 1.50
C VAL A 97 -10.68 10.90 1.38
N LYS A 98 -11.19 10.93 0.15
CA LYS A 98 -12.63 11.04 -0.07
C LYS A 98 -13.40 9.90 0.59
N ARG A 99 -12.92 8.66 0.46
CA ARG A 99 -13.65 7.48 0.93
C ARG A 99 -13.55 7.29 2.44
N VAL A 100 -12.40 7.56 3.03
CA VAL A 100 -12.22 7.53 4.50
C VAL A 100 -13.13 8.58 5.14
N ASN A 101 -13.10 9.82 4.67
CA ASN A 101 -13.90 10.91 5.24
C ASN A 101 -15.41 10.71 5.05
N SER A 102 -15.82 10.00 3.98
CA SER A 102 -17.24 9.68 3.73
C SER A 102 -17.65 8.32 4.30
N ASN A 103 -16.78 7.63 5.00
CA ASN A 103 -16.99 6.26 5.52
C ASN A 103 -17.41 5.24 4.42
N TYR A 104 -16.92 5.43 3.21
CA TYR A 104 -17.12 4.49 2.11
C TYR A 104 -16.06 3.39 2.12
N LEU A 105 -16.31 2.32 1.34
CA LEU A 105 -15.37 1.22 1.19
C LEU A 105 -13.99 1.74 0.73
N HIS A 106 -12.96 1.45 1.52
CA HIS A 106 -11.57 1.81 1.29
C HIS A 106 -10.66 0.68 1.78
N PRO A 107 -9.39 0.64 1.39
CA PRO A 107 -8.45 -0.31 1.96
C PRO A 107 -8.38 -0.15 3.48
N TRP A 108 -8.52 -1.24 4.22
CA TRP A 108 -8.31 -1.23 5.66
C TRP A 108 -6.86 -0.91 6.01
N ILE A 109 -5.92 -1.58 5.31
CA ILE A 109 -4.48 -1.41 5.51
C ILE A 109 -3.83 -1.01 4.19
N HIS A 110 -2.90 -0.07 4.26
CA HIS A 110 -1.95 0.22 3.20
C HIS A 110 -0.62 -0.49 3.50
N ILE A 111 -0.13 -1.28 2.54
CA ILE A 111 1.10 -2.06 2.66
C ILE A 111 2.13 -1.50 1.69
N GLN A 112 3.32 -1.18 2.21
CA GLN A 112 4.51 -0.85 1.42
C GLN A 112 5.55 -1.94 1.61
N ALA A 113 6.04 -2.53 0.52
CA ALA A 113 7.04 -3.59 0.54
C ALA A 113 8.25 -3.24 -0.32
N TYR A 114 9.43 -3.63 0.15
CA TYR A 114 10.71 -3.42 -0.51
C TYR A 114 11.37 -4.77 -0.79
N ILE A 115 11.61 -5.04 -2.07
CA ILE A 115 12.19 -6.28 -2.57
C ILE A 115 13.55 -6.00 -3.20
N LYS A 116 14.53 -6.85 -2.89
CA LYS A 116 15.84 -6.82 -3.51
C LYS A 116 16.28 -8.25 -3.81
N PHE A 117 16.78 -8.50 -5.02
CA PHE A 117 17.19 -9.83 -5.48
C PHE A 117 16.10 -10.91 -5.24
N ASN A 118 14.86 -10.61 -5.59
CA ASN A 118 13.69 -11.49 -5.38
C ASN A 118 13.49 -11.94 -3.92
N LYS A 119 13.92 -11.13 -2.97
CA LYS A 119 13.70 -11.37 -1.53
C LYS A 119 13.04 -10.16 -0.90
N LEU A 120 12.06 -10.40 -0.04
CA LEU A 120 11.50 -9.33 0.78
C LEU A 120 12.56 -8.88 1.80
N ILE A 121 12.86 -7.59 1.79
CA ILE A 121 13.79 -6.97 2.72
C ILE A 121 13.03 -6.27 3.85
N ARG A 122 11.99 -5.51 3.47
CA ARG A 122 11.12 -4.80 4.41
C ARG A 122 9.68 -4.78 3.92
N ALA A 123 8.77 -4.80 4.87
CA ALA A 123 7.37 -4.45 4.63
C ALA A 123 6.81 -3.70 5.83
N TYR A 124 5.92 -2.76 5.56
CA TYR A 124 5.21 -1.96 6.55
C TYR A 124 3.73 -1.95 6.20
N GLY A 125 2.89 -2.23 7.19
CA GLY A 125 1.44 -2.15 7.06
C GLY A 125 0.89 -1.17 8.09
N VAL A 126 0.08 -0.21 7.64
CA VAL A 126 -0.53 0.83 8.48
C VAL A 126 -2.01 0.95 8.13
N GLU A 127 -2.86 1.17 9.13
CA GLU A 127 -4.27 1.43 8.87
C GLU A 127 -4.45 2.68 8.02
N THR A 128 -5.23 2.57 6.97
CA THR A 128 -5.42 3.67 6.01
C THR A 128 -6.05 4.90 6.66
N ARG A 129 -6.93 4.70 7.65
CA ARG A 129 -7.55 5.80 8.40
C ARG A 129 -6.53 6.63 9.14
N ASP A 130 -5.56 5.97 9.79
CA ASP A 130 -4.50 6.66 10.55
C ASP A 130 -3.67 7.53 9.61
N LEU A 131 -3.31 7.02 8.41
CA LEU A 131 -2.58 7.81 7.42
C LEU A 131 -3.36 9.03 6.94
N VAL A 132 -4.67 8.90 6.72
CA VAL A 132 -5.52 10.03 6.28
C VAL A 132 -5.67 11.07 7.39
N HIS A 133 -5.89 10.66 8.64
CA HIS A 133 -6.01 11.59 9.76
C HIS A 133 -4.72 12.37 10.03
N LEU A 134 -3.55 11.76 9.80
CA LEU A 134 -2.26 12.46 9.96
C LEU A 134 -2.06 13.60 8.96
N LEU A 135 -2.79 13.64 7.85
CA LEU A 135 -2.68 14.71 6.86
C LEU A 135 -3.22 16.05 7.36
N ASP A 136 -4.06 16.04 8.40
CA ASP A 136 -4.53 17.25 9.07
C ASP A 136 -3.42 17.93 9.88
N PHE A 137 -2.34 17.20 10.18
CA PHE A 137 -1.18 17.69 10.92
C PHE A 137 0.00 17.90 9.98
N LYS A 138 0.50 19.13 9.91
CA LYS A 138 1.70 19.45 9.13
C LYS A 138 2.94 19.25 10.00
N ASP A 139 3.53 18.07 9.89
CA ASP A 139 4.77 17.72 10.57
C ASP A 139 5.70 16.97 9.63
N ASP A 140 6.74 17.65 9.16
CA ASP A 140 7.74 17.10 8.24
C ASP A 140 8.57 15.96 8.87
N ASN A 141 8.52 15.75 10.18
CA ASN A 141 9.11 14.59 10.84
C ASN A 141 8.26 13.33 10.63
N VAL A 142 6.97 13.48 10.32
CA VAL A 142 6.03 12.38 10.10
C VAL A 142 5.83 12.12 8.63
N TRP A 143 5.50 13.16 7.85
CA TRP A 143 5.29 13.02 6.41
C TRP A 143 5.69 14.29 5.65
N TYR A 144 6.03 14.12 4.37
CA TYR A 144 6.37 15.21 3.47
C TYR A 144 5.95 14.87 2.03
N ARG A 145 5.97 15.87 1.15
CA ARG A 145 5.76 15.71 -0.29
C ARG A 145 7.07 15.52 -1.01
N GLU A 146 7.10 14.53 -1.91
CA GLU A 146 8.23 14.29 -2.79
C GLU A 146 7.77 14.28 -4.25
N ILE A 147 8.52 14.97 -5.10
CA ILE A 147 8.28 14.99 -6.55
C ILE A 147 9.25 14.01 -7.19
N ASN A 148 8.71 13.03 -7.91
CA ASN A 148 9.54 12.15 -8.73
C ASN A 148 10.02 12.93 -9.96
N LYS A 149 11.32 13.15 -10.04
CA LYS A 149 11.96 13.95 -11.09
C LYS A 149 11.82 13.35 -12.49
N ASN A 150 11.58 12.03 -12.59
CA ASN A 150 11.52 11.33 -13.88
C ASN A 150 10.15 11.48 -14.56
N ASP A 151 9.07 11.51 -13.80
CA ASP A 151 7.70 11.48 -14.33
C ASP A 151 6.78 12.59 -13.79
N GLY A 152 7.28 13.45 -12.88
CA GLY A 152 6.55 14.55 -12.29
C GLY A 152 5.42 14.14 -11.33
N ASN A 153 5.30 12.86 -11.00
CA ASN A 153 4.35 12.38 -10.01
C ASN A 153 4.70 12.91 -8.61
N ILE A 154 3.68 13.26 -7.82
CA ILE A 154 3.86 13.70 -6.45
C ILE A 154 3.44 12.58 -5.51
N PHE A 155 4.27 12.33 -4.50
CA PHE A 155 4.01 11.34 -3.46
C PHE A 155 3.98 11.98 -2.08
N LEU A 156 3.08 11.50 -1.24
CA LEU A 156 3.16 11.65 0.22
C LEU A 156 4.07 10.56 0.73
N VAL A 157 5.09 10.93 1.46
CA VAL A 157 6.09 10.03 2.04
C VAL A 157 5.97 10.08 3.54
N PHE A 158 5.55 8.98 4.15
CA PHE A 158 5.43 8.83 5.59
C PHE A 158 6.68 8.14 6.14
N LYS A 159 7.35 8.77 7.09
CA LYS A 159 8.51 8.21 7.78
C LYS A 159 8.05 7.20 8.84
N ILE A 160 8.54 5.98 8.80
CA ILE A 160 8.16 4.94 9.77
C ILE A 160 8.43 5.38 11.21
N SER A 161 9.60 5.99 11.48
CA SER A 161 9.93 6.53 12.81
C SER A 161 8.99 7.66 13.24
N GLY A 162 8.57 8.51 12.31
CA GLY A 162 7.60 9.57 12.60
C GLY A 162 6.24 9.01 12.98
N LEU A 163 5.74 8.01 12.24
CA LEU A 163 4.48 7.32 12.55
C LEU A 163 4.54 6.68 13.95
N GLU A 164 5.65 6.04 14.30
CA GLU A 164 5.83 5.43 15.63
C GLU A 164 5.81 6.45 16.75
N ASN A 165 6.48 7.59 16.56
CA ASN A 165 6.51 8.66 17.55
C ASN A 165 5.11 9.27 17.78
N TYR A 166 4.23 9.23 16.79
CA TYR A 166 2.82 9.60 16.90
C TYR A 166 1.92 8.51 17.49
N GLY A 167 2.49 7.36 17.87
CA GLY A 167 1.74 6.24 18.44
C GLY A 167 0.94 5.43 17.43
N ILE A 168 1.20 5.60 16.13
CA ILE A 168 0.55 4.83 15.06
C ILE A 168 1.04 3.38 15.12
N LYS A 169 0.09 2.45 15.12
CA LYS A 169 0.41 1.03 15.08
C LYS A 169 0.89 0.61 13.70
N ILE A 170 2.10 0.08 13.62
CA ILE A 170 2.71 -0.38 12.38
C ILE A 170 2.97 -1.90 12.46
N MET A 171 2.45 -2.64 11.49
CA MET A 171 2.88 -4.01 11.25
C MET A 171 4.19 -3.97 10.48
N LYS A 172 5.21 -4.70 10.96
CA LYS A 172 6.55 -4.66 10.39
C LYS A 172 7.07 -6.04 10.05
N PHE A 173 7.72 -6.12 8.91
CA PHE A 173 8.66 -7.17 8.55
C PHE A 173 9.97 -6.48 8.16
N GLU A 174 11.03 -6.77 8.88
CA GLU A 174 12.39 -6.35 8.53
C GLU A 174 13.29 -7.57 8.61
N LYS A 175 13.95 -7.88 7.51
CA LYS A 175 14.94 -8.94 7.49
C LYS A 175 16.15 -8.44 8.28
N SER A 176 16.49 -9.12 9.38
CA SER A 176 17.71 -8.81 10.12
C SER A 176 18.92 -9.00 9.19
N ASN A 177 19.68 -7.93 9.00
CA ASN A 177 21.01 -8.01 8.40
C ASN A 177 21.95 -8.60 9.47
N HIS A 178 21.83 -9.92 9.76
CA HIS A 178 22.94 -10.60 10.36
C HIS A 178 23.83 -11.10 9.23
N PRO A 179 25.12 -10.77 9.28
CA PRO A 179 26.12 -11.23 8.30
C PRO A 179 26.19 -12.74 8.25
#